data_f084625b7e3a4f9cee514d6df22dd2a9
#
_entry.id   f084625b7e3a4f9cee514d6df22dd2a9
#
_cell.length_a   1.000
_cell.length_b   1.000
_cell.length_c   1.000
_cell.angle_alpha   90.00
_cell.angle_beta   90.00
_cell.angle_gamma   90.00
#
_symmetry.space_group_name_H-M   'P 1'
#
loop_
_entity.id
_entity.type
_entity.pdbx_description
1 polymer ?
#
loop_
_entity_poly.entity_id
_entity_poly.type
_entity_poly.pdbx_seq_one_letter_code
_entity_poly.pdbx_strand_id
1 'polypeptide(L)'
;MYFGLSEEQKSLEENIQRFLSDNASLDTIKAVANGDEEKAKEVHKGIIDLGLSGLIVPEEYGGLELNMLFATVVSAALGSGTAPVPFAGSYIMSPIAINLAGNADQKNYWLPKIAGGEVQVGVGISEYVGAREDAGIEFTNGKINGRSLFVIDGK
;
A
#
# COMPACT_ATOMS: atom_id res chain seq x y z
N MET A 1 20.45 9.80 -22.76
CA MET A 1 19.24 9.58 -21.95
C MET A 1 19.71 9.32 -20.52
N TYR A 2 19.25 10.10 -19.55
CA TYR A 2 19.61 9.94 -18.15
C TYR A 2 18.63 8.94 -17.49
N PHE A 3 19.15 7.87 -16.89
CA PHE A 3 18.35 6.80 -16.26
C PHE A 3 18.38 6.85 -14.72
N GLY A 4 18.90 7.94 -14.14
CA GLY A 4 18.91 8.11 -12.69
C GLY A 4 17.59 8.67 -12.16
N LEU A 5 17.45 8.67 -10.83
CA LEU A 5 16.33 9.28 -10.15
C LEU A 5 16.32 10.81 -10.36
N SER A 6 15.11 11.40 -10.44
CA SER A 6 14.97 12.85 -10.39
C SER A 6 15.35 13.37 -8.99
N GLU A 7 15.59 14.66 -8.85
CA GLU A 7 15.89 15.27 -7.55
C GLU A 7 14.72 15.10 -6.56
N GLU A 8 13.48 15.16 -7.03
CA GLU A 8 12.29 14.91 -6.23
C GLU A 8 12.22 13.46 -5.73
N GLN A 9 12.53 12.50 -6.60
CA GLN A 9 12.59 11.08 -6.25
C GLN A 9 13.68 10.79 -5.23
N LYS A 10 14.88 11.39 -5.38
CA LYS A 10 15.97 11.27 -4.41
C LYS A 10 15.58 11.87 -3.06
N SER A 11 14.98 13.06 -3.06
CA SER A 11 14.53 13.70 -1.83
C SER A 11 13.48 12.85 -1.09
N LEU A 12 12.55 12.25 -1.83
CA LEU A 12 11.56 11.34 -1.25
C LEU A 12 12.22 10.09 -0.65
N GLU A 13 13.14 9.47 -1.39
CA GLU A 13 13.91 8.31 -0.92
C GLU A 13 14.67 8.63 0.37
N GLU A 14 15.41 9.74 0.40
CA GLU A 14 16.18 10.18 1.57
C GLU A 14 15.29 10.43 2.80
N ASN A 15 14.12 11.04 2.60
CA ASN A 15 13.16 11.28 3.68
C ASN A 15 12.63 9.96 4.26
N ILE A 16 12.30 8.98 3.41
CA ILE A 16 11.85 7.66 3.85
C ILE A 16 12.97 6.94 4.60
N GLN A 17 14.19 6.93 4.05
CA GLN A 17 15.33 6.28 4.70
C GLN A 17 15.64 6.89 6.06
N ARG A 18 15.58 8.22 6.19
CA ARG A 18 15.75 8.91 7.48
C ARG A 18 14.66 8.51 8.47
N PHE A 19 13.39 8.55 8.04
CA PHE A 19 12.28 8.13 8.88
C PHE A 19 12.46 6.69 9.38
N LEU A 20 12.84 5.76 8.50
CA LEU A 20 13.05 4.35 8.87
C LEU A 20 14.24 4.18 9.82
N SER A 21 15.34 4.90 9.59
CA SER A 21 16.48 4.90 10.50
C SER A 21 16.10 5.31 11.93
N ASP A 22 15.23 6.30 12.04
CA ASP A 22 14.84 6.87 13.34
C ASP A 22 13.73 6.04 14.04
N ASN A 23 12.81 5.40 13.28
CA ASN A 23 11.59 4.81 13.82
C ASN A 23 11.46 3.30 13.61
N ALA A 24 12.20 2.70 12.67
CA ALA A 24 12.14 1.28 12.35
C ALA A 24 13.50 0.59 12.57
N SER A 25 14.06 0.73 13.75
CA SER A 25 15.29 0.04 14.13
C SER A 25 15.14 -1.49 14.04
N LEU A 26 16.24 -2.21 13.94
CA LEU A 26 16.21 -3.68 13.91
C LEU A 26 15.46 -4.28 15.10
N ASP A 27 15.54 -3.66 16.27
CA ASP A 27 14.81 -4.12 17.46
C ASP A 27 13.31 -3.84 17.34
N THR A 28 12.92 -2.71 16.74
CA THR A 28 11.52 -2.41 16.39
C THR A 28 10.98 -3.45 15.40
N ILE A 29 11.72 -3.75 14.33
CA ILE A 29 11.32 -4.73 13.32
C ILE A 29 11.14 -6.12 13.95
N LYS A 30 12.08 -6.57 14.80
CA LYS A 30 11.99 -7.83 15.53
C LYS A 30 10.78 -7.88 16.47
N ALA A 31 10.50 -6.77 17.18
CA ALA A 31 9.34 -6.69 18.05
C ALA A 31 8.03 -6.83 17.27
N VAL A 32 7.90 -6.14 16.13
CA VAL A 32 6.74 -6.27 15.24
C VAL A 32 6.61 -7.70 14.71
N ALA A 33 7.71 -8.32 14.29
CA ALA A 33 7.71 -9.71 13.83
C ALA A 33 7.28 -10.70 14.94
N ASN A 34 7.49 -10.35 16.21
CA ASN A 34 7.04 -11.11 17.37
C ASN A 34 5.64 -10.71 17.89
N GLY A 35 4.91 -9.86 17.14
CA GLY A 35 3.51 -9.51 17.42
C GLY A 35 3.31 -8.22 18.23
N ASP A 36 4.30 -7.33 18.31
CA ASP A 36 4.14 -6.01 18.92
C ASP A 36 3.32 -5.09 17.98
N GLU A 37 2.01 -5.08 18.21
CA GLU A 37 1.07 -4.30 17.38
C GLU A 37 1.22 -2.79 17.58
N GLU A 38 1.66 -2.32 18.75
CA GLU A 38 1.80 -0.87 18.99
C GLU A 38 2.95 -0.31 18.16
N LYS A 39 4.10 -0.97 18.15
CA LYS A 39 5.21 -0.59 17.30
C LYS A 39 4.85 -0.68 15.80
N ALA A 40 4.07 -1.68 15.41
CA ALA A 40 3.58 -1.78 14.03
C ALA A 40 2.73 -0.57 13.65
N LYS A 41 1.82 -0.14 14.53
CA LYS A 41 0.97 1.05 14.34
C LYS A 41 1.78 2.34 14.29
N GLU A 42 2.80 2.49 15.16
CA GLU A 42 3.67 3.66 15.17
C GLU A 42 4.41 3.82 13.84
N VAL A 43 5.05 2.76 13.35
CA VAL A 43 5.75 2.79 12.06
C VAL A 43 4.76 3.04 10.91
N HIS A 44 3.61 2.36 10.93
CA HIS A 44 2.56 2.54 9.92
C HIS A 44 2.03 3.98 9.91
N LYS A 45 1.75 4.56 11.08
CA LYS A 45 1.34 5.96 11.18
C LYS A 45 2.37 6.90 10.57
N GLY A 46 3.65 6.66 10.79
CA GLY A 46 4.71 7.49 10.23
C GLY A 46 4.75 7.49 8.71
N ILE A 47 4.49 6.37 8.04
CA ILE A 47 4.40 6.35 6.57
C ILE A 47 3.14 7.07 6.06
N ILE A 48 2.06 7.06 6.82
CA ILE A 48 0.86 7.84 6.52
C ILE A 48 1.16 9.34 6.66
N ASP A 49 1.79 9.75 7.74
CA ASP A 49 2.19 11.14 8.01
C ASP A 49 3.16 11.68 6.93
N LEU A 50 3.94 10.81 6.28
CA LEU A 50 4.75 11.12 5.10
C LEU A 50 3.94 11.20 3.79
N GLY A 51 2.64 10.96 3.82
CA GLY A 51 1.76 10.98 2.65
C GLY A 51 1.84 9.75 1.76
N LEU A 52 2.53 8.67 2.17
CA LEU A 52 2.77 7.51 1.32
C LEU A 52 1.51 6.68 1.06
N SER A 53 0.49 6.78 1.92
CA SER A 53 -0.83 6.16 1.73
C SER A 53 -1.61 6.76 0.55
N GLY A 54 -1.41 8.05 0.28
CA GLY A 54 -2.03 8.78 -0.82
C GLY A 54 -1.15 8.93 -2.06
N LEU A 55 0.00 8.26 -2.12
CA LEU A 55 1.04 8.47 -3.14
C LEU A 55 0.51 8.52 -4.57
N ILE A 56 -0.30 7.55 -4.95
CA ILE A 56 -0.85 7.40 -6.32
C ILE A 56 -2.35 7.69 -6.41
N VAL A 57 -3.00 8.03 -5.30
CA VAL A 57 -4.41 8.44 -5.29
C VAL A 57 -4.52 9.80 -5.98
N PRO A 58 -5.52 10.01 -6.88
CA PRO A 58 -5.73 11.29 -7.53
C PRO A 58 -5.93 12.45 -6.53
N GLU A 59 -5.47 13.65 -6.90
CA GLU A 59 -5.59 14.86 -6.06
C GLU A 59 -7.04 15.17 -5.69
N GLU A 60 -7.99 14.93 -6.60
CA GLU A 60 -9.42 15.12 -6.35
C GLU A 60 -9.97 14.28 -5.18
N TYR A 61 -9.27 13.20 -4.80
CA TYR A 61 -9.58 12.33 -3.65
C TYR A 61 -8.60 12.52 -2.48
N GLY A 62 -7.81 13.60 -2.49
CA GLY A 62 -6.89 13.94 -1.41
C GLY A 62 -5.54 13.22 -1.47
N GLY A 63 -5.18 12.62 -2.60
CA GLY A 63 -3.88 12.00 -2.85
C GLY A 63 -2.84 12.95 -3.42
N LEU A 64 -1.67 12.42 -3.72
CA LEU A 64 -0.53 13.14 -4.32
C LEU A 64 -0.46 12.97 -5.84
N GLU A 65 -1.24 12.08 -6.42
CA GLU A 65 -1.29 11.77 -7.86
C GLU A 65 0.08 11.52 -8.52
N LEU A 66 1.02 10.96 -7.75
CA LEU A 66 2.33 10.62 -8.26
C LEU A 66 2.27 9.34 -9.11
N ASN A 67 3.22 9.21 -10.03
CA ASN A 67 3.24 8.08 -10.96
C ASN A 67 3.92 6.83 -10.37
N MET A 68 3.86 5.71 -11.10
CA MET A 68 4.42 4.42 -10.69
C MET A 68 5.95 4.43 -10.48
N LEU A 69 6.69 5.37 -11.07
CA LEU A 69 8.13 5.49 -10.79
C LEU A 69 8.38 5.95 -9.35
N PHE A 70 7.58 6.88 -8.84
CA PHE A 70 7.64 7.24 -7.41
C PHE A 70 7.25 6.07 -6.51
N ALA A 71 6.21 5.31 -6.86
CA ALA A 71 5.82 4.11 -6.12
C ALA A 71 6.94 3.06 -6.07
N THR A 72 7.71 2.93 -7.15
CA THR A 72 8.87 2.03 -7.21
C THR A 72 9.99 2.49 -6.28
N VAL A 73 10.29 3.80 -6.26
CA VAL A 73 11.29 4.39 -5.36
C VAL A 73 10.90 4.19 -3.90
N VAL A 74 9.63 4.47 -3.57
CA VAL A 74 9.09 4.25 -2.21
C VAL A 74 9.18 2.78 -1.82
N SER A 75 8.75 1.86 -2.71
CA SER A 75 8.83 0.41 -2.46
C SER A 75 10.27 -0.05 -2.20
N ALA A 76 11.23 0.46 -2.97
CA ALA A 76 12.64 0.14 -2.79
C ALA A 76 13.19 0.68 -1.45
N ALA A 77 12.84 1.90 -1.09
CA ALA A 77 13.24 2.51 0.19
C ALA A 77 12.65 1.76 1.40
N LEU A 78 11.34 1.46 1.37
CA LEU A 78 10.68 0.68 2.41
C LEU A 78 11.27 -0.73 2.53
N GLY A 79 11.52 -1.38 1.40
CA GLY A 79 12.12 -2.72 1.36
C GLY A 79 13.56 -2.74 1.90
N SER A 80 14.40 -1.77 1.52
CA SER A 80 15.78 -1.67 2.01
C SER A 80 15.84 -1.46 3.52
N GLY A 81 14.88 -0.72 4.09
CA GLY A 81 14.74 -0.52 5.53
C GLY A 81 13.96 -1.64 6.24
N THR A 82 13.52 -2.68 5.51
CA THR A 82 12.70 -3.79 6.05
C THR A 82 11.48 -3.28 6.83
N ALA A 83 10.83 -2.25 6.27
CA ALA A 83 9.70 -1.59 6.94
C ALA A 83 8.52 -2.56 7.13
N PRO A 84 8.05 -2.80 8.38
CA PRO A 84 6.98 -3.74 8.66
C PRO A 84 5.60 -3.10 8.44
N VAL A 85 5.34 -2.63 7.22
CA VAL A 85 4.14 -1.86 6.88
C VAL A 85 3.43 -2.42 5.64
N PRO A 86 2.10 -2.35 5.58
CA PRO A 86 1.37 -2.64 4.36
C PRO A 86 1.61 -1.51 3.36
N PHE A 87 2.00 -1.83 2.15
CA PHE A 87 2.23 -0.81 1.12
C PHE A 87 1.74 -1.23 -0.27
N ALA A 88 2.23 -2.35 -0.78
CA ALA A 88 1.96 -2.75 -2.16
C ALA A 88 0.47 -3.00 -2.43
N GLY A 89 -0.19 -3.79 -1.60
CA GLY A 89 -1.62 -4.06 -1.70
C GLY A 89 -2.46 -2.85 -1.33
N SER A 90 -2.20 -2.29 -0.15
CA SER A 90 -3.04 -1.26 0.43
C SER A 90 -2.95 0.09 -0.26
N TYR A 91 -1.74 0.52 -0.64
CA TYR A 91 -1.52 1.90 -1.09
C TYR A 91 -1.11 2.03 -2.56
N ILE A 92 -0.90 0.89 -3.26
CA ILE A 92 -0.63 0.89 -4.70
C ILE A 92 -1.73 0.13 -5.45
N MET A 93 -1.89 -1.17 -5.20
CA MET A 93 -2.79 -2.00 -6.01
C MET A 93 -4.27 -1.65 -5.79
N SER A 94 -4.69 -1.46 -4.53
CA SER A 94 -6.09 -1.17 -4.22
C SER A 94 -6.57 0.17 -4.77
N PRO A 95 -5.86 1.32 -4.60
CA PRO A 95 -6.31 2.57 -5.20
C PRO A 95 -6.28 2.55 -6.73
N ILE A 96 -5.32 1.86 -7.36
CA ILE A 96 -5.34 1.66 -8.82
C ILE A 96 -6.61 0.92 -9.24
N ALA A 97 -6.92 -0.21 -8.61
CA ALA A 97 -8.09 -1.02 -8.94
C ALA A 97 -9.40 -0.23 -8.77
N ILE A 98 -9.54 0.50 -7.65
CA ILE A 98 -10.72 1.33 -7.38
C ILE A 98 -10.81 2.48 -8.36
N ASN A 99 -9.70 3.14 -8.68
CA ASN A 99 -9.70 4.27 -9.62
C ASN A 99 -10.03 3.85 -11.06
N LEU A 100 -9.56 2.67 -11.50
CA LEU A 100 -9.81 2.18 -12.84
C LEU A 100 -11.19 1.54 -13.00
N ALA A 101 -11.65 0.77 -12.03
CA ALA A 101 -12.85 -0.07 -12.14
C ALA A 101 -14.02 0.33 -11.24
N GLY A 102 -13.79 1.18 -10.24
CA GLY A 102 -14.83 1.64 -9.33
C GLY A 102 -15.79 2.62 -10.00
N ASN A 103 -17.06 2.59 -9.59
CA ASN A 103 -18.01 3.65 -9.92
C ASN A 103 -17.75 4.91 -9.07
N ALA A 104 -18.47 6.02 -9.36
CA ALA A 104 -18.26 7.29 -8.67
C ALA A 104 -18.44 7.20 -7.14
N ASP A 105 -19.45 6.48 -6.68
CA ASP A 105 -19.72 6.31 -5.24
C ASP A 105 -18.58 5.54 -4.54
N GLN A 106 -18.08 4.48 -5.19
CA GLN A 106 -16.96 3.69 -4.69
C GLN A 106 -15.67 4.51 -4.62
N LYS A 107 -15.36 5.28 -5.67
CA LYS A 107 -14.19 6.17 -5.68
C LYS A 107 -14.27 7.21 -4.58
N ASN A 108 -15.39 7.94 -4.50
CA ASN A 108 -15.62 8.98 -3.50
C ASN A 108 -15.59 8.45 -2.06
N TYR A 109 -15.95 7.19 -1.86
CA TYR A 109 -15.97 6.59 -0.52
C TYR A 109 -14.61 6.03 -0.10
N TRP A 110 -13.93 5.30 -1.01
CA TRP A 110 -12.74 4.54 -0.65
C TRP A 110 -11.43 5.32 -0.84
N LEU A 111 -11.28 6.06 -1.95
CA LEU A 111 -10.00 6.69 -2.26
C LEU A 111 -9.55 7.72 -1.22
N PRO A 112 -10.44 8.61 -0.69
CA PRO A 112 -10.04 9.51 0.37
C PRO A 112 -9.61 8.80 1.66
N LYS A 113 -10.28 7.69 2.01
CA LYS A 113 -9.95 6.91 3.21
C LYS A 113 -8.62 6.19 3.09
N ILE A 114 -8.30 5.69 1.89
CA ILE A 114 -7.00 5.09 1.62
C ILE A 114 -5.92 6.17 1.68
N ALA A 115 -6.13 7.31 1.03
CA ALA A 115 -5.18 8.42 1.03
C ALA A 115 -4.89 8.94 2.44
N GLY A 116 -5.92 9.05 3.28
CA GLY A 116 -5.79 9.44 4.70
C GLY A 116 -5.27 8.33 5.63
N GLY A 117 -5.05 7.11 5.12
CA GLY A 117 -4.62 5.98 5.94
C GLY A 117 -5.67 5.49 6.94
N GLU A 118 -6.94 5.86 6.76
CA GLU A 118 -8.05 5.46 7.64
C GLU A 118 -8.41 3.98 7.48
N VAL A 119 -8.10 3.41 6.31
CA VAL A 119 -8.38 2.01 5.99
C VAL A 119 -7.17 1.33 5.37
N GLN A 120 -6.96 0.07 5.74
CA GLN A 120 -6.03 -0.83 5.08
C GLN A 120 -6.83 -1.79 4.20
N VAL A 121 -6.43 -1.96 2.95
CA VAL A 121 -7.12 -2.80 1.97
C VAL A 121 -6.20 -3.92 1.51
N GLY A 122 -6.59 -5.16 1.75
CA GLY A 122 -5.88 -6.31 1.20
C GLY A 122 -6.32 -6.62 -0.24
N VAL A 123 -5.39 -7.10 -1.06
CA VAL A 123 -5.66 -7.43 -2.47
C VAL A 123 -5.43 -8.91 -2.73
N GLY A 124 -6.49 -9.62 -3.11
CA GLY A 124 -6.45 -11.03 -3.52
C GLY A 124 -6.51 -11.15 -5.03
N ILE A 125 -5.45 -11.69 -5.63
CA ILE A 125 -5.32 -11.88 -7.10
C ILE A 125 -5.05 -13.34 -7.48
N SER A 126 -5.38 -14.25 -6.59
CA SER A 126 -5.04 -15.68 -6.74
C SER A 126 -5.68 -16.36 -7.95
N GLU A 127 -6.79 -15.83 -8.47
CA GLU A 127 -7.44 -16.32 -9.68
C GLU A 127 -6.56 -16.21 -10.93
N TYR A 128 -5.64 -15.24 -10.94
CA TYR A 128 -4.73 -14.97 -12.06
C TYR A 128 -3.34 -15.62 -11.89
N VAL A 129 -3.03 -16.11 -10.69
CA VAL A 129 -1.69 -16.63 -10.35
C VAL A 129 -1.73 -18.16 -10.18
N GLY A 130 -2.31 -18.88 -11.15
CA GLY A 130 -2.37 -20.32 -11.10
C GLY A 130 -3.30 -20.85 -10.02
N ALA A 131 -4.46 -20.23 -9.89
CA ALA A 131 -5.50 -20.60 -8.94
C ALA A 131 -5.84 -22.09 -9.07
N ARG A 132 -6.01 -22.75 -7.93
CA ARG A 132 -6.57 -24.10 -7.88
C ARG A 132 -8.02 -24.07 -8.28
N GLU A 133 -8.58 -25.19 -8.72
CA GLU A 133 -9.99 -25.31 -9.16
C GLU A 133 -11.02 -24.81 -8.14
N ASP A 134 -10.65 -24.76 -6.84
CA ASP A 134 -11.48 -24.29 -5.75
C ASP A 134 -11.19 -22.83 -5.29
N ALA A 135 -10.29 -22.14 -5.98
CA ALA A 135 -10.00 -20.74 -5.75
C ALA A 135 -10.74 -19.85 -6.75
N GLY A 136 -11.24 -18.74 -6.28
CA GLY A 136 -11.95 -17.80 -7.11
C GLY A 136 -13.09 -17.13 -6.36
N ILE A 137 -13.54 -16.03 -6.90
CA ILE A 137 -14.64 -15.24 -6.36
C ILE A 137 -15.70 -15.08 -7.44
N GLU A 138 -16.92 -15.50 -7.13
CA GLU A 138 -18.08 -15.31 -7.97
C GLU A 138 -19.00 -14.24 -7.39
N PHE A 139 -19.51 -13.41 -8.26
CA PHE A 139 -20.58 -12.46 -7.92
C PHE A 139 -21.89 -12.88 -8.58
N THR A 140 -22.82 -13.42 -7.78
CA THR A 140 -24.10 -13.94 -8.25
C THR A 140 -25.22 -13.45 -7.35
N ASN A 141 -26.29 -12.91 -7.96
CA ASN A 141 -27.48 -12.42 -7.24
C ASN A 141 -27.17 -11.40 -6.12
N GLY A 142 -26.23 -10.47 -6.37
CA GLY A 142 -25.84 -9.43 -5.41
C GLY A 142 -24.98 -9.93 -4.24
N LYS A 143 -24.50 -11.17 -4.30
CA LYS A 143 -23.64 -11.76 -3.26
C LYS A 143 -22.28 -12.16 -3.83
N ILE A 144 -21.24 -11.97 -3.03
CA ILE A 144 -19.90 -12.44 -3.30
C ILE A 144 -19.74 -13.79 -2.62
N ASN A 145 -19.35 -14.82 -3.38
CA ASN A 145 -19.04 -16.15 -2.88
C ASN A 145 -17.69 -16.60 -3.41
N GLY A 146 -16.91 -17.29 -2.58
CA GLY A 146 -15.63 -17.83 -3.02
C GLY A 146 -14.53 -17.65 -1.99
N ARG A 147 -13.32 -17.95 -2.42
CA ARG A 147 -12.11 -17.89 -1.60
C ARG A 147 -10.96 -17.31 -2.42
N SER A 148 -10.32 -16.28 -1.89
CA SER A 148 -9.04 -15.80 -2.40
C SER A 148 -7.90 -16.27 -1.52
N LEU A 149 -6.80 -16.70 -2.13
CA LEU A 149 -5.56 -17.12 -1.47
C LEU A 149 -4.51 -16.02 -1.61
N PHE A 150 -3.55 -15.97 -0.68
CA PHE A 150 -2.41 -15.05 -0.76
C PHE A 150 -2.84 -13.57 -0.88
N VAL A 151 -3.71 -13.13 0.02
CA VAL A 151 -4.16 -11.74 0.04
C VAL A 151 -2.98 -10.84 0.44
N ILE A 152 -2.53 -10.00 -0.49
CA ILE A 152 -1.45 -9.03 -0.25
C ILE A 152 -1.96 -7.98 0.72
N ASP A 153 -1.21 -7.69 1.78
CA ASP A 153 -1.55 -6.76 2.87
C ASP A 153 -2.89 -7.10 3.57
N GLY A 154 -3.41 -8.32 3.41
CA GLY A 154 -4.55 -8.83 4.18
C GLY A 154 -4.17 -9.16 5.62
N LYS A 155 -5.06 -8.84 6.56
CA LYS A 155 -4.97 -9.30 7.95
C LYS A 155 -5.96 -10.42 8.21
#